data_506851c54ca591d440b1e811f4e3d7fe
#
_entry.id   506851c54ca591d440b1e811f4e3d7fe
#
_cell.length_a   1.000
_cell.length_b   1.000
_cell.length_c   1.000
_cell.angle_alpha   90.00
_cell.angle_beta   90.00
_cell.angle_gamma   90.00
#
_symmetry.space_group_name_H-M   'P 1'
#
loop_
_entity.id
_entity.type
_entity.pdbx_description
1 polymer ?
#
loop_
_entity_poly.entity_id
_entity_poly.type
_entity_poly.pdbx_seq_one_letter_code
_entity_poly.pdbx_strand_id
1 'polypeptide(L)'
;MNYQLILDEVAEEVMSLKNKGKVANYIPALENVDIEQFGMSITLFDGTEYSTGNANTLFSIQSISKVFTFTMALKLYGTDLYKRIGREPSGNPFNSLVQLEYEQGIPRNPFINAGALNVTDSLLSHYHNSINSSNAIFKFIRDIASDNSITYNKNVALSEMDHGFRNIALANLMKSFNNLDNEVDDVVKTYFKHCAIEMNTKMLSRAMLYLANHGVDPINGIRYITEEQAKRINAVMLTCGHYDASGDFAFHVGLPGKSGVGGGIVVVVPKKMGISVWSPGLNSQGNSLLGTKALELFAKKTGLSIF
;
A
#
# COMPACT_ATOMS: atom_id res chain seq x y z
N MET A 1 -11.06 -20.87 15.62
CA MET A 1 -11.31 -20.76 14.15
C MET A 1 -10.13 -21.40 13.44
N ASN A 2 -10.37 -22.24 12.44
CA ASN A 2 -9.29 -22.86 11.67
C ASN A 2 -8.95 -21.97 10.48
N TYR A 3 -8.01 -21.04 10.66
CA TYR A 3 -7.63 -20.09 9.60
C TYR A 3 -6.97 -20.76 8.39
N GLN A 4 -6.19 -21.82 8.57
CA GLN A 4 -5.58 -22.51 7.44
C GLN A 4 -6.64 -23.08 6.50
N LEU A 5 -7.62 -23.78 7.05
CA LEU A 5 -8.72 -24.34 6.26
C LEU A 5 -9.48 -23.23 5.50
N ILE A 6 -9.76 -22.10 6.15
CA ILE A 6 -10.45 -20.97 5.51
C ILE A 6 -9.62 -20.40 4.35
N LEU A 7 -8.30 -20.24 4.53
CA LEU A 7 -7.43 -19.74 3.46
C LEU A 7 -7.40 -20.70 2.27
N ASP A 8 -7.33 -21.99 2.51
CA ASP A 8 -7.29 -23.00 1.45
C ASP A 8 -8.61 -23.05 0.67
N GLU A 9 -9.76 -23.00 1.37
CA GLU A 9 -11.08 -22.89 0.74
C GLU A 9 -11.23 -21.59 -0.09
N VAL A 10 -10.76 -20.45 0.43
CA VAL A 10 -10.77 -19.18 -0.29
C VAL A 10 -9.91 -19.26 -1.54
N ALA A 11 -8.71 -19.85 -1.46
CA ALA A 11 -7.83 -20.01 -2.60
C ALA A 11 -8.46 -20.90 -3.69
N GLU A 12 -9.03 -22.04 -3.31
CA GLU A 12 -9.74 -22.93 -4.25
C GLU A 12 -10.89 -22.20 -4.96
N GLU A 13 -11.72 -21.47 -4.20
CA GLU A 13 -12.88 -20.75 -4.73
C GLU A 13 -12.46 -19.67 -5.72
N VAL A 14 -11.47 -18.81 -5.38
CA VAL A 14 -11.05 -17.71 -6.28
C VAL A 14 -10.29 -18.20 -7.50
N MET A 15 -9.47 -19.26 -7.36
CA MET A 15 -8.71 -19.83 -8.48
C MET A 15 -9.60 -20.53 -9.50
N SER A 16 -10.80 -20.97 -9.11
CA SER A 16 -11.81 -21.54 -10.03
C SER A 16 -12.48 -20.48 -10.94
N LEU A 17 -12.33 -19.20 -10.63
CA LEU A 17 -12.92 -18.11 -11.42
C LEU A 17 -12.24 -18.00 -12.79
N LYS A 18 -13.06 -17.91 -13.86
CA LYS A 18 -12.56 -17.78 -15.24
C LYS A 18 -11.93 -16.42 -15.51
N ASN A 19 -12.52 -15.36 -14.96
CA ASN A 19 -12.01 -14.01 -15.12
C ASN A 19 -11.00 -13.71 -14.01
N LYS A 20 -9.74 -13.52 -14.39
CA LYS A 20 -8.64 -13.18 -13.47
C LYS A 20 -8.19 -11.72 -13.58
N GLY A 21 -8.86 -10.91 -14.38
CA GLY A 21 -8.49 -9.51 -14.64
C GLY A 21 -7.43 -9.37 -15.72
N LYS A 22 -6.65 -8.28 -15.66
CA LYS A 22 -5.54 -7.98 -16.58
C LYS A 22 -4.30 -7.58 -15.79
N VAL A 23 -3.16 -8.13 -16.15
CA VAL A 23 -1.87 -7.72 -15.57
C VAL A 23 -1.58 -6.25 -15.92
N ALA A 24 -0.97 -5.51 -14.98
CA ALA A 24 -0.56 -4.13 -15.21
C ALA A 24 0.47 -4.05 -16.34
N ASN A 25 0.23 -3.19 -17.32
CA ASN A 25 1.08 -3.03 -18.51
C ASN A 25 1.50 -1.57 -18.76
N TYR A 26 1.32 -0.68 -17.78
CA TYR A 26 1.73 0.73 -17.92
C TYR A 26 3.25 0.91 -17.86
N ILE A 27 3.98 -0.05 -17.29
CA ILE A 27 5.44 -0.18 -17.40
C ILE A 27 5.82 -1.61 -17.80
N PRO A 28 6.82 -1.80 -18.70
CA PRO A 28 7.21 -3.13 -19.18
C PRO A 28 7.63 -4.11 -18.07
N ALA A 29 8.21 -3.60 -16.99
CA ALA A 29 8.68 -4.46 -15.89
C ALA A 29 7.57 -5.18 -15.10
N LEU A 30 6.30 -4.78 -15.24
CA LEU A 30 5.15 -5.44 -14.60
C LEU A 30 4.37 -6.35 -15.55
N GLU A 31 4.57 -6.25 -16.86
CA GLU A 31 3.74 -6.89 -17.88
C GLU A 31 3.89 -8.42 -17.94
N ASN A 32 5.08 -8.93 -17.56
CA ASN A 32 5.43 -10.34 -17.74
C ASN A 32 5.18 -11.22 -16.50
N VAL A 33 4.21 -10.86 -15.66
CA VAL A 33 3.86 -11.66 -14.48
C VAL A 33 2.77 -12.68 -14.86
N ASP A 34 2.96 -13.95 -14.48
CA ASP A 34 1.99 -15.01 -14.75
C ASP A 34 0.66 -14.72 -14.01
N ILE A 35 -0.43 -14.51 -14.77
CA ILE A 35 -1.76 -14.19 -14.28
C ILE A 35 -2.38 -15.27 -13.38
N GLU A 36 -1.88 -16.51 -13.48
CA GLU A 36 -2.32 -17.65 -12.68
C GLU A 36 -1.80 -17.64 -11.23
N GLN A 37 -0.94 -16.70 -10.87
CA GLN A 37 -0.40 -16.57 -9.52
C GLN A 37 -1.47 -16.08 -8.54
N PHE A 38 -1.52 -16.73 -7.38
CA PHE A 38 -2.32 -16.31 -6.23
C PHE A 38 -1.61 -16.68 -4.93
N GLY A 39 -1.53 -15.78 -3.99
CA GLY A 39 -1.01 -16.06 -2.64
C GLY A 39 -1.76 -15.22 -1.60
N MET A 40 -2.03 -15.80 -0.44
CA MET A 40 -2.65 -15.11 0.68
C MET A 40 -1.99 -15.51 1.99
N SER A 41 -1.79 -14.55 2.90
CA SER A 41 -1.21 -14.78 4.22
C SER A 41 -1.91 -13.95 5.28
N ILE A 42 -1.98 -14.50 6.48
CA ILE A 42 -2.38 -13.79 7.69
C ILE A 42 -1.33 -13.99 8.78
N THR A 43 -1.12 -12.99 9.60
CA THR A 43 -0.24 -13.05 10.77
C THR A 43 -1.01 -12.59 12.00
N LEU A 44 -1.05 -13.42 13.04
CA LEU A 44 -1.70 -13.14 14.32
C LEU A 44 -0.77 -12.38 15.27
N PHE A 45 -1.31 -11.87 16.38
CA PHE A 45 -0.56 -11.11 17.38
C PHE A 45 0.47 -11.95 18.16
N ASP A 46 0.30 -13.26 18.22
CA ASP A 46 1.27 -14.20 18.83
C ASP A 46 2.39 -14.61 17.85
N GLY A 47 2.36 -14.09 16.62
CA GLY A 47 3.30 -14.43 15.56
C GLY A 47 2.92 -15.66 14.74
N THR A 48 1.82 -16.33 15.05
CA THR A 48 1.33 -17.45 14.24
C THR A 48 0.98 -16.96 12.83
N GLU A 49 1.51 -17.63 11.83
CA GLU A 49 1.29 -17.34 10.42
C GLU A 49 0.53 -18.48 9.74
N TYR A 50 -0.44 -18.14 8.91
CA TYR A 50 -1.11 -19.05 7.99
C TYR A 50 -1.01 -18.51 6.58
N SER A 51 -0.82 -19.39 5.60
CA SER A 51 -0.67 -18.95 4.21
C SER A 51 -1.13 -20.03 3.23
N THR A 52 -1.51 -19.59 2.02
CA THR A 52 -1.91 -20.49 0.94
C THR A 52 -1.40 -19.97 -0.41
N GLY A 53 -1.29 -20.86 -1.40
CA GLY A 53 -0.85 -20.56 -2.75
C GLY A 53 0.60 -20.06 -2.83
N ASN A 54 0.85 -19.11 -3.71
CA ASN A 54 2.19 -18.56 -4.01
C ASN A 54 2.66 -17.54 -2.95
N ALA A 55 2.41 -17.81 -1.67
CA ALA A 55 2.64 -16.86 -0.57
C ALA A 55 4.11 -16.43 -0.39
N ASN A 56 5.07 -17.19 -0.91
CA ASN A 56 6.51 -16.88 -0.86
C ASN A 56 7.02 -16.12 -2.08
N THR A 57 6.20 -15.93 -3.13
CA THR A 57 6.63 -15.22 -4.33
C THR A 57 6.78 -13.74 -4.04
N LEU A 58 7.97 -13.20 -4.35
CA LEU A 58 8.24 -11.77 -4.25
C LEU A 58 7.56 -11.03 -5.40
N PHE A 59 6.95 -9.89 -5.10
CA PHE A 59 6.39 -8.99 -6.08
C PHE A 59 6.63 -7.53 -5.67
N SER A 60 6.64 -6.62 -6.65
CA SER A 60 6.75 -5.19 -6.38
C SER A 60 5.48 -4.70 -5.67
N ILE A 61 5.62 -4.17 -4.45
CA ILE A 61 4.48 -3.77 -3.60
C ILE A 61 3.76 -2.51 -4.09
N GLN A 62 4.40 -1.76 -4.97
CA GLN A 62 3.83 -0.58 -5.59
C GLN A 62 3.16 0.36 -4.57
N SER A 63 1.91 0.74 -4.78
CA SER A 63 1.19 1.68 -3.92
C SER A 63 0.91 1.19 -2.49
N ILE A 64 1.20 -0.06 -2.14
CA ILE A 64 1.18 -0.49 -0.73
C ILE A 64 2.26 0.25 0.06
N SER A 65 3.40 0.57 -0.54
CA SER A 65 4.50 1.32 0.09
C SER A 65 4.07 2.68 0.66
N LYS A 66 3.00 3.27 0.12
CA LYS A 66 2.42 4.55 0.58
C LYS A 66 1.91 4.48 2.02
N VAL A 67 1.46 3.32 2.49
CA VAL A 67 1.08 3.12 3.90
C VAL A 67 2.27 3.35 4.81
N PHE A 68 3.40 2.80 4.46
CA PHE A 68 4.63 2.87 5.26
C PHE A 68 5.25 4.26 5.24
N THR A 69 5.34 4.89 4.07
CA THR A 69 5.86 6.27 3.95
C THR A 69 4.94 7.28 4.62
N PHE A 70 3.61 7.14 4.50
CA PHE A 70 2.66 7.98 5.22
C PHE A 70 2.75 7.79 6.74
N THR A 71 2.95 6.57 7.22
CA THR A 71 3.21 6.29 8.64
C THR A 71 4.43 7.05 9.15
N MET A 72 5.53 7.00 8.39
CA MET A 72 6.78 7.72 8.75
C MET A 72 6.57 9.23 8.77
N ALA A 73 5.93 9.80 7.74
CA ALA A 73 5.67 11.23 7.68
C ALA A 73 4.71 11.70 8.78
N LEU A 74 3.65 10.95 9.05
CA LEU A 74 2.71 11.28 10.13
C LEU A 74 3.37 11.19 11.51
N LYS A 75 4.31 10.26 11.71
CA LYS A 75 5.13 10.18 12.93
C LYS A 75 6.00 11.42 13.13
N LEU A 76 6.60 11.93 12.05
CA LEU A 76 7.55 13.06 12.10
C LEU A 76 6.84 14.40 12.22
N TYR A 77 5.79 14.61 11.45
CA TYR A 77 5.14 15.93 11.30
C TYR A 77 3.79 16.04 12.04
N GLY A 78 3.25 14.93 12.51
CA GLY A 78 1.94 14.93 13.17
C GLY A 78 0.86 15.58 12.31
N THR A 79 0.08 16.47 12.91
CA THR A 79 -1.01 17.17 12.23
C THR A 79 -0.55 18.23 11.22
N ASP A 80 0.70 18.67 11.29
CA ASP A 80 1.25 19.66 10.35
C ASP A 80 1.35 19.10 8.93
N LEU A 81 1.45 17.78 8.78
CA LEU A 81 1.38 17.11 7.49
C LEU A 81 0.10 17.45 6.72
N TYR A 82 -1.03 17.64 7.43
CA TYR A 82 -2.33 17.96 6.83
C TYR A 82 -2.47 19.40 6.34
N LYS A 83 -1.47 20.25 6.53
CA LYS A 83 -1.40 21.55 5.86
C LYS A 83 -1.07 21.42 4.37
N ARG A 84 -0.44 20.31 4.00
CA ARG A 84 0.08 20.03 2.65
C ARG A 84 -0.70 18.92 1.92
N ILE A 85 -1.43 18.09 2.64
CA ILE A 85 -2.15 16.93 2.11
C ILE A 85 -3.50 16.83 2.81
N GLY A 86 -4.57 16.60 2.04
CA GLY A 86 -5.88 16.28 2.60
C GLY A 86 -5.99 14.85 3.13
N ARG A 87 -7.24 14.45 3.40
CA ARG A 87 -7.59 13.11 3.93
C ARG A 87 -8.93 12.61 3.39
N GLU A 88 -9.41 13.26 2.33
CA GLU A 88 -10.70 12.95 1.74
C GLU A 88 -10.57 12.00 0.54
N PRO A 89 -11.55 11.13 0.30
CA PRO A 89 -11.58 10.30 -0.90
C PRO A 89 -11.52 11.15 -2.16
N SER A 90 -10.89 10.59 -3.21
CA SER A 90 -10.91 11.19 -4.54
C SER A 90 -12.02 10.53 -5.35
N GLY A 91 -12.93 11.31 -5.92
CA GLY A 91 -13.91 10.83 -6.91
C GLY A 91 -13.33 10.73 -8.32
N ASN A 92 -12.02 10.98 -8.48
CA ASN A 92 -11.29 10.94 -9.74
C ASN A 92 -10.19 9.89 -9.71
N PRO A 93 -9.65 9.47 -10.87
CA PRO A 93 -8.52 8.56 -10.94
C PRO A 93 -7.33 9.03 -10.07
N PHE A 94 -6.63 8.08 -9.47
CA PHE A 94 -5.53 8.30 -8.49
C PHE A 94 -4.34 9.14 -9.02
N ASN A 95 -4.31 9.41 -10.33
CA ASN A 95 -3.28 10.19 -11.01
C ASN A 95 -3.87 11.38 -11.80
N SER A 96 -5.02 11.92 -11.37
CA SER A 96 -5.69 13.05 -12.01
C SER A 96 -4.93 14.35 -11.79
N LEU A 97 -4.50 14.99 -12.88
CA LEU A 97 -3.92 16.33 -12.87
C LEU A 97 -4.99 17.41 -12.70
N VAL A 98 -6.16 17.23 -13.33
CA VAL A 98 -7.27 18.19 -13.29
C VAL A 98 -7.74 18.45 -11.87
N GLN A 99 -7.87 17.38 -11.07
CA GLN A 99 -8.28 17.53 -9.68
C GLN A 99 -7.23 18.30 -8.86
N LEU A 100 -5.95 17.98 -9.06
CA LEU A 100 -4.86 18.65 -8.35
C LEU A 100 -4.77 20.14 -8.68
N GLU A 101 -5.07 20.52 -9.93
CA GLU A 101 -5.20 21.92 -10.36
C GLU A 101 -6.31 22.63 -9.61
N TYR A 102 -7.52 22.06 -9.58
CA TYR A 102 -8.66 22.63 -8.83
C TYR A 102 -8.37 22.81 -7.34
N GLU A 103 -7.57 21.92 -6.77
CA GLU A 103 -7.20 21.94 -5.35
C GLU A 103 -5.89 22.71 -5.10
N GLN A 104 -5.46 23.52 -6.07
CA GLN A 104 -4.31 24.43 -5.95
C GLN A 104 -3.05 23.70 -5.45
N GLY A 105 -2.80 22.51 -5.99
CA GLY A 105 -1.63 21.70 -5.68
C GLY A 105 -1.68 20.96 -4.33
N ILE A 106 -2.82 20.98 -3.61
CA ILE A 106 -2.98 20.22 -2.36
C ILE A 106 -3.66 18.89 -2.64
N PRO A 107 -2.97 17.74 -2.55
CA PRO A 107 -3.56 16.43 -2.83
C PRO A 107 -4.66 16.07 -1.84
N ARG A 108 -5.74 15.44 -2.30
CA ARG A 108 -6.89 15.04 -1.46
C ARG A 108 -6.57 14.07 -0.34
N ASN A 109 -5.63 13.17 -0.55
CA ASN A 109 -5.21 12.20 0.46
C ASN A 109 -3.81 11.63 0.16
N PRO A 110 -3.14 10.98 1.11
CA PRO A 110 -1.77 10.47 0.94
C PRO A 110 -1.68 9.22 0.04
N PHE A 111 -2.78 8.65 -0.42
CA PHE A 111 -2.80 7.40 -1.20
C PHE A 111 -3.00 7.58 -2.68
N ILE A 112 -3.46 8.76 -3.16
CA ILE A 112 -3.31 9.14 -4.56
C ILE A 112 -1.85 9.50 -4.86
N ASN A 113 -1.45 9.46 -6.14
CA ASN A 113 -0.04 9.64 -6.50
C ASN A 113 0.53 11.00 -6.08
N ALA A 114 -0.22 12.09 -6.29
CA ALA A 114 0.19 13.42 -5.84
C ALA A 114 0.43 13.48 -4.32
N GLY A 115 -0.47 12.87 -3.52
CA GLY A 115 -0.29 12.80 -2.07
C GLY A 115 0.93 12.00 -1.65
N ALA A 116 1.18 10.87 -2.30
CA ALA A 116 2.36 10.05 -2.02
C ALA A 116 3.68 10.75 -2.40
N LEU A 117 3.69 11.51 -3.49
CA LEU A 117 4.82 12.36 -3.87
C LEU A 117 5.09 13.45 -2.83
N ASN A 118 4.03 14.10 -2.31
CA ASN A 118 4.16 15.10 -1.25
C ASN A 118 4.63 14.48 0.09
N VAL A 119 4.15 13.28 0.44
CA VAL A 119 4.67 12.51 1.58
C VAL A 119 6.16 12.21 1.40
N THR A 120 6.57 11.78 0.20
CA THR A 120 7.98 11.50 -0.12
C THR A 120 8.83 12.76 -0.03
N ASP A 121 8.33 13.91 -0.51
CA ASP A 121 8.97 15.21 -0.36
C ASP A 121 9.18 15.58 1.12
N SER A 122 8.18 15.35 1.97
CA SER A 122 8.30 15.58 3.41
C SER A 122 9.39 14.71 4.06
N LEU A 123 9.51 13.45 3.63
CA LEU A 123 10.60 12.58 4.10
C LEU A 123 11.96 13.05 3.60
N LEU A 124 12.05 13.51 2.36
CA LEU A 124 13.27 14.11 1.81
C LEU A 124 13.73 15.32 2.61
N SER A 125 12.82 16.22 2.96
CA SER A 125 13.11 17.38 3.80
C SER A 125 13.65 16.98 5.17
N HIS A 126 13.12 15.91 5.78
CA HIS A 126 13.59 15.43 7.08
C HIS A 126 14.96 14.72 7.01
N TYR A 127 15.17 13.86 6.01
CA TYR A 127 16.40 13.06 5.88
C TYR A 127 17.45 13.70 4.97
N HIS A 128 17.18 14.89 4.42
CA HIS A 128 18.08 15.80 3.68
C HIS A 128 18.48 15.35 2.28
N ASN A 129 18.27 14.11 1.86
CA ASN A 129 18.58 13.65 0.50
C ASN A 129 17.90 12.31 0.19
N SER A 130 17.87 11.96 -1.11
CA SER A 130 17.23 10.75 -1.64
C SER A 130 17.83 9.45 -1.09
N ILE A 131 19.15 9.40 -0.83
CA ILE A 131 19.84 8.21 -0.32
C ILE A 131 19.41 7.94 1.12
N ASN A 132 19.50 8.93 1.99
CA ASN A 132 19.13 8.82 3.39
C ASN A 132 17.64 8.52 3.57
N SER A 133 16.78 9.18 2.79
CA SER A 133 15.34 8.95 2.80
C SER A 133 15.00 7.51 2.39
N SER A 134 15.61 7.03 1.30
CA SER A 134 15.44 5.64 0.87
C SER A 134 15.89 4.66 1.95
N ASN A 135 17.07 4.87 2.55
CA ASN A 135 17.60 3.99 3.59
C ASN A 135 16.69 3.97 4.83
N ALA A 136 16.13 5.12 5.22
CA ALA A 136 15.19 5.22 6.33
C ALA A 136 13.89 4.47 6.03
N ILE A 137 13.35 4.59 4.80
CA ILE A 137 12.16 3.86 4.36
C ILE A 137 12.42 2.35 4.39
N PHE A 138 13.54 1.88 3.82
CA PHE A 138 13.91 0.46 3.85
C PHE A 138 14.08 -0.05 5.27
N LYS A 139 14.77 0.70 6.12
CA LYS A 139 14.94 0.32 7.51
C LYS A 139 13.60 0.17 8.22
N PHE A 140 12.70 1.14 8.07
CA PHE A 140 11.38 1.08 8.68
C PHE A 140 10.59 -0.15 8.23
N ILE A 141 10.56 -0.44 6.91
CA ILE A 141 9.82 -1.59 6.36
C ILE A 141 10.44 -2.90 6.85
N ARG A 142 11.77 -3.02 6.89
CA ARG A 142 12.46 -4.19 7.44
C ARG A 142 12.14 -4.41 8.92
N ASP A 143 12.13 -3.33 9.69
CA ASP A 143 11.83 -3.39 11.13
C ASP A 143 10.39 -3.89 11.37
N ILE A 144 9.38 -3.35 10.69
CA ILE A 144 7.98 -3.76 10.86
C ILE A 144 7.66 -5.15 10.29
N ALA A 145 8.37 -5.57 9.24
CA ALA A 145 8.25 -6.92 8.67
C ALA A 145 9.11 -7.94 9.41
N SER A 146 10.05 -7.50 10.27
CA SER A 146 11.08 -8.32 10.92
C SER A 146 11.92 -9.12 9.89
N ASP A 147 12.24 -8.49 8.75
CA ASP A 147 12.98 -9.14 7.66
C ASP A 147 13.98 -8.17 7.00
N ASN A 148 15.27 -8.44 7.22
CA ASN A 148 16.37 -7.63 6.67
C ASN A 148 16.68 -7.91 5.19
N SER A 149 16.10 -8.94 4.60
CA SER A 149 16.32 -9.29 3.19
C SER A 149 15.55 -8.38 2.22
N ILE A 150 14.54 -7.65 2.71
CA ILE A 150 13.69 -6.77 1.90
C ILE A 150 14.55 -5.75 1.16
N THR A 151 14.39 -5.71 -0.15
CA THR A 151 15.07 -4.80 -1.06
C THR A 151 14.10 -4.32 -2.15
N TYR A 152 14.60 -3.68 -3.19
CA TYR A 152 13.77 -3.24 -4.30
C TYR A 152 14.25 -3.82 -5.63
N ASN A 153 13.34 -3.97 -6.56
CA ASN A 153 13.63 -4.37 -7.93
C ASN A 153 14.15 -3.18 -8.73
N LYS A 154 15.43 -3.23 -9.12
CA LYS A 154 16.06 -2.14 -9.89
C LYS A 154 15.41 -1.93 -11.25
N ASN A 155 14.99 -3.02 -11.92
CA ASN A 155 14.37 -2.92 -13.25
C ASN A 155 12.99 -2.26 -13.15
N VAL A 156 12.21 -2.57 -12.11
CA VAL A 156 10.93 -1.89 -11.84
C VAL A 156 11.17 -0.40 -11.57
N ALA A 157 12.14 -0.05 -10.72
CA ALA A 157 12.45 1.35 -10.41
C ALA A 157 12.90 2.14 -11.67
N LEU A 158 13.74 1.55 -12.52
CA LEU A 158 14.16 2.16 -13.78
C LEU A 158 12.99 2.29 -14.76
N SER A 159 12.17 1.25 -14.89
CA SER A 159 10.99 1.29 -15.77
C SER A 159 9.98 2.37 -15.35
N GLU A 160 9.78 2.59 -14.03
CA GLU A 160 8.98 3.71 -13.52
C GLU A 160 9.61 5.07 -13.86
N MET A 161 10.94 5.20 -13.79
CA MET A 161 11.65 6.44 -14.19
C MET A 161 11.46 6.74 -15.67
N ASP A 162 11.55 5.73 -16.54
CA ASP A 162 11.48 5.88 -17.99
C ASP A 162 10.05 6.16 -18.49
N HIS A 163 9.02 5.73 -17.75
CA HIS A 163 7.61 5.80 -18.16
C HIS A 163 6.73 6.64 -17.22
N GLY A 164 7.28 7.14 -16.14
CA GLY A 164 6.55 7.83 -15.05
C GLY A 164 6.15 9.28 -15.34
N PHE A 165 5.98 9.67 -16.59
CA PHE A 165 5.72 11.06 -17.03
C PHE A 165 4.56 11.72 -16.29
N ARG A 166 3.50 10.99 -15.96
CA ARG A 166 2.36 11.53 -15.24
C ARG A 166 2.70 11.88 -13.79
N ASN A 167 3.53 11.08 -13.13
CA ASN A 167 4.01 11.37 -11.78
C ASN A 167 4.95 12.57 -11.76
N ILE A 168 5.81 12.71 -12.78
CA ILE A 168 6.66 13.89 -12.97
C ILE A 168 5.80 15.14 -13.19
N ALA A 169 4.74 15.06 -13.99
CA ALA A 169 3.80 16.16 -14.22
C ALA A 169 3.08 16.57 -12.93
N LEU A 170 2.61 15.60 -12.11
CA LEU A 170 2.00 15.86 -10.79
C LEU A 170 2.98 16.56 -9.84
N ALA A 171 4.23 16.12 -9.79
CA ALA A 171 5.26 16.74 -8.94
C ALA A 171 5.58 18.18 -9.38
N ASN A 172 5.72 18.43 -10.67
CA ASN A 172 5.92 19.79 -11.21
C ASN A 172 4.73 20.70 -10.94
N LEU A 173 3.49 20.18 -11.07
CA LEU A 173 2.29 20.94 -10.75
C LEU A 173 2.25 21.34 -9.28
N MET A 174 2.53 20.42 -8.35
CA MET A 174 2.64 20.75 -6.92
C MET A 174 3.75 21.75 -6.64
N LYS A 175 4.90 21.65 -7.32
CA LYS A 175 6.02 22.59 -7.21
C LYS A 175 5.60 24.01 -7.64
N SER A 176 4.80 24.13 -8.71
CA SER A 176 4.29 25.43 -9.17
C SER A 176 3.33 26.12 -8.18
N PHE A 177 2.66 25.33 -7.35
CA PHE A 177 1.82 25.82 -6.24
C PHE A 177 2.58 25.96 -4.91
N ASN A 178 3.90 25.82 -4.90
CA ASN A 178 4.75 25.82 -3.69
C ASN A 178 4.40 24.73 -2.66
N ASN A 179 3.82 23.62 -3.10
CA ASN A 179 3.50 22.46 -2.26
C ASN A 179 4.47 21.28 -2.46
N LEU A 180 5.68 21.55 -2.92
CA LEU A 180 6.80 20.61 -3.00
C LEU A 180 8.10 21.38 -2.70
N ASP A 181 8.85 20.99 -1.64
CA ASP A 181 10.02 21.73 -1.17
C ASP A 181 11.30 21.33 -1.92
N ASN A 182 11.49 20.03 -2.14
CA ASN A 182 12.71 19.48 -2.74
C ASN A 182 12.66 19.51 -4.28
N GLU A 183 13.77 19.14 -4.92
CA GLU A 183 13.84 19.02 -6.36
C GLU A 183 12.96 17.87 -6.86
N VAL A 184 12.20 18.12 -7.92
CA VAL A 184 11.25 17.15 -8.49
C VAL A 184 11.90 15.80 -8.79
N ASP A 185 13.08 15.82 -9.37
CA ASP A 185 13.84 14.61 -9.70
C ASP A 185 14.15 13.74 -8.47
N ASP A 186 14.53 14.35 -7.35
CA ASP A 186 14.84 13.63 -6.13
C ASP A 186 13.59 13.02 -5.49
N VAL A 187 12.47 13.77 -5.52
CA VAL A 187 11.17 13.29 -5.03
C VAL A 187 10.70 12.10 -5.85
N VAL A 188 10.72 12.22 -7.17
CA VAL A 188 10.25 11.18 -8.09
C VAL A 188 11.14 9.93 -8.01
N LYS A 189 12.46 10.08 -7.98
CA LYS A 189 13.40 8.95 -7.80
C LYS A 189 13.17 8.19 -6.50
N THR A 190 12.99 8.91 -5.40
CA THR A 190 12.72 8.30 -4.09
C THR A 190 11.36 7.59 -4.08
N TYR A 191 10.34 8.21 -4.67
CA TYR A 191 9.00 7.64 -4.82
C TYR A 191 9.02 6.34 -5.63
N PHE A 192 9.63 6.32 -6.82
CA PHE A 192 9.70 5.11 -7.63
C PHE A 192 10.50 4.00 -6.97
N LYS A 193 11.55 4.35 -6.24
CA LYS A 193 12.37 3.38 -5.51
C LYS A 193 11.57 2.68 -4.41
N HIS A 194 10.74 3.40 -3.63
CA HIS A 194 9.93 2.73 -2.62
C HIS A 194 8.72 1.99 -3.22
N CYS A 195 8.17 2.42 -4.37
CA CYS A 195 7.17 1.65 -5.11
C CYS A 195 7.73 0.31 -5.60
N ALA A 196 9.02 0.29 -5.97
CA ALA A 196 9.71 -0.90 -6.48
C ALA A 196 10.18 -1.88 -5.39
N ILE A 197 9.89 -1.65 -4.11
CA ILE A 197 10.21 -2.59 -3.03
C ILE A 197 9.52 -3.93 -3.30
N GLU A 198 10.29 -5.03 -3.12
CA GLU A 198 9.78 -6.38 -3.25
C GLU A 198 9.51 -6.99 -1.89
N MET A 199 8.30 -7.51 -1.74
CA MET A 199 7.86 -8.29 -0.58
C MET A 199 6.94 -9.42 -1.06
N ASN A 200 6.81 -10.46 -0.25
CA ASN A 200 5.78 -11.48 -0.42
C ASN A 200 4.60 -11.26 0.55
N THR A 201 3.55 -12.08 0.45
CA THR A 201 2.36 -11.89 1.28
C THR A 201 2.62 -12.13 2.76
N LYS A 202 3.54 -12.99 3.15
CA LYS A 202 3.93 -13.23 4.54
C LYS A 202 4.59 -12.00 5.16
N MET A 203 5.61 -11.44 4.49
CA MET A 203 6.27 -10.20 4.91
C MET A 203 5.26 -9.05 5.06
N LEU A 204 4.31 -8.93 4.11
CA LEU A 204 3.31 -7.89 4.14
C LEU A 204 2.29 -8.08 5.26
N SER A 205 1.77 -9.29 5.49
CA SER A 205 0.83 -9.54 6.60
C SER A 205 1.48 -9.25 7.96
N ARG A 206 2.75 -9.64 8.13
CA ARG A 206 3.57 -9.33 9.32
C ARG A 206 3.75 -7.82 9.49
N ALA A 207 4.07 -7.11 8.40
CA ALA A 207 4.29 -5.66 8.42
C ALA A 207 3.04 -4.86 8.81
N MET A 208 1.83 -5.41 8.73
CA MET A 208 0.59 -4.71 9.09
C MET A 208 0.24 -4.80 10.59
N LEU A 209 0.93 -5.61 11.38
CA LEU A 209 0.56 -5.87 12.78
C LEU A 209 0.58 -4.62 13.66
N TYR A 210 1.54 -3.70 13.46
CA TYR A 210 1.58 -2.47 14.26
C TYR A 210 0.33 -1.60 14.05
N LEU A 211 -0.25 -1.57 12.84
CA LEU A 211 -1.51 -0.87 12.58
C LEU A 211 -2.71 -1.60 13.18
N ALA A 212 -2.68 -2.93 13.22
CA ALA A 212 -3.71 -3.72 13.87
C ALA A 212 -3.70 -3.56 15.40
N ASN A 213 -2.53 -3.30 15.99
CA ASN A 213 -2.32 -3.20 17.44
C ASN A 213 -1.95 -1.78 17.90
N HIS A 214 -2.75 -0.78 17.50
CA HIS A 214 -2.65 0.58 18.05
C HIS A 214 -1.26 1.23 17.97
N GLY A 215 -0.50 0.92 16.93
CA GLY A 215 0.84 1.47 16.67
C GLY A 215 1.98 0.71 17.35
N VAL A 216 1.70 -0.41 18.00
CA VAL A 216 2.67 -1.28 18.67
C VAL A 216 2.77 -2.61 17.93
N ASP A 217 3.97 -3.06 17.66
CA ASP A 217 4.19 -4.44 17.20
C ASP A 217 3.86 -5.41 18.35
N PRO A 218 2.85 -6.29 18.20
CA PRO A 218 2.43 -7.16 19.29
C PRO A 218 3.44 -8.26 19.62
N ILE A 219 4.37 -8.57 18.70
CA ILE A 219 5.34 -9.67 18.87
C ILE A 219 6.58 -9.21 19.64
N ASN A 220 7.13 -8.03 19.29
CA ASN A 220 8.36 -7.51 19.90
C ASN A 220 8.13 -6.35 20.88
N GLY A 221 6.90 -5.85 21.00
CA GLY A 221 6.53 -4.75 21.89
C GLY A 221 6.98 -3.35 21.45
N ILE A 222 7.58 -3.21 20.26
CA ILE A 222 8.08 -1.92 19.78
C ILE A 222 6.93 -1.02 19.35
N ARG A 223 6.86 0.19 19.91
CA ARG A 223 5.94 1.23 19.48
C ARG A 223 6.52 2.01 18.30
N TYR A 224 5.91 1.88 17.16
CA TYR A 224 6.29 2.63 15.95
C TYR A 224 5.61 4.00 15.87
N ILE A 225 4.33 4.08 16.24
CA ILE A 225 3.51 5.30 16.23
C ILE A 225 2.53 5.31 17.41
N THR A 226 1.88 6.43 17.64
CA THR A 226 0.84 6.54 18.67
C THR A 226 -0.45 5.80 18.25
N GLU A 227 -1.30 5.46 19.20
CA GLU A 227 -2.61 4.87 18.93
C GLU A 227 -3.48 5.79 18.05
N GLU A 228 -3.45 7.09 18.31
CA GLU A 228 -4.18 8.07 17.51
C GLU A 228 -3.68 8.12 16.06
N GLN A 229 -2.37 8.05 15.83
CA GLN A 229 -1.80 7.98 14.49
C GLN A 229 -2.20 6.69 13.78
N ALA A 230 -2.15 5.54 14.45
CA ALA A 230 -2.60 4.26 13.88
C ALA A 230 -4.09 4.30 13.49
N LYS A 231 -4.96 4.85 14.36
CA LYS A 231 -6.39 5.07 14.07
C LYS A 231 -6.58 5.92 12.82
N ARG A 232 -5.86 7.03 12.69
CA ARG A 232 -5.94 7.92 11.54
C ARG A 232 -5.50 7.25 10.25
N ILE A 233 -4.40 6.49 10.26
CA ILE A 233 -3.93 5.73 9.10
C ILE A 233 -4.97 4.70 8.68
N ASN A 234 -5.51 3.91 9.61
CA ASN A 234 -6.55 2.93 9.34
C ASN A 234 -7.82 3.57 8.76
N ALA A 235 -8.23 4.75 9.27
CA ALA A 235 -9.36 5.49 8.73
C ALA A 235 -9.13 5.92 7.27
N VAL A 236 -7.94 6.46 6.96
CA VAL A 236 -7.59 6.84 5.58
C VAL A 236 -7.42 5.60 4.68
N MET A 237 -6.93 4.47 5.19
CA MET A 237 -6.92 3.20 4.45
C MET A 237 -8.33 2.73 4.09
N LEU A 238 -9.29 2.86 5.01
CA LEU A 238 -10.68 2.47 4.76
C LEU A 238 -11.31 3.34 3.67
N THR A 239 -11.11 4.65 3.72
CA THR A 239 -11.80 5.62 2.84
C THR A 239 -11.09 5.89 1.52
N CYS A 240 -9.77 5.67 1.45
CA CYS A 240 -8.93 6.08 0.30
C CYS A 240 -8.01 4.96 -0.21
N GLY A 241 -7.98 3.78 0.41
CA GLY A 241 -6.95 2.77 0.15
C GLY A 241 -7.10 2.01 -1.16
N HIS A 242 -8.28 2.01 -1.77
CA HIS A 242 -8.60 1.28 -3.00
C HIS A 242 -8.96 2.22 -4.17
N TYR A 243 -8.34 3.40 -4.18
CA TYR A 243 -8.58 4.43 -5.20
C TYR A 243 -10.06 4.85 -5.21
N ASP A 244 -10.69 4.92 -6.38
CA ASP A 244 -12.11 5.21 -6.55
C ASP A 244 -13.05 4.04 -6.19
N ALA A 245 -12.51 2.85 -5.89
CA ALA A 245 -13.25 1.68 -5.40
C ALA A 245 -13.25 1.52 -3.87
N SER A 246 -12.80 2.52 -3.09
CA SER A 246 -12.68 2.38 -1.62
C SER A 246 -14.03 2.18 -0.93
N GLY A 247 -15.08 2.83 -1.42
CA GLY A 247 -16.45 2.64 -0.92
C GLY A 247 -16.98 1.23 -1.17
N ASP A 248 -16.76 0.70 -2.37
CA ASP A 248 -17.15 -0.65 -2.74
C ASP A 248 -16.37 -1.71 -1.93
N PHE A 249 -15.07 -1.50 -1.74
CA PHE A 249 -14.25 -2.36 -0.89
C PHE A 249 -14.72 -2.34 0.58
N ALA A 250 -15.04 -1.17 1.12
CA ALA A 250 -15.59 -1.05 2.47
C ALA A 250 -16.94 -1.75 2.61
N PHE A 251 -17.80 -1.70 1.57
CA PHE A 251 -19.09 -2.37 1.57
C PHE A 251 -18.97 -3.90 1.56
N HIS A 252 -18.07 -4.46 0.75
CA HIS A 252 -17.93 -5.91 0.58
C HIS A 252 -16.99 -6.57 1.60
N VAL A 253 -15.90 -5.88 2.00
CA VAL A 253 -14.87 -6.43 2.89
C VAL A 253 -14.97 -5.87 4.31
N GLY A 254 -15.28 -4.58 4.45
CA GLY A 254 -15.49 -3.94 5.73
C GLY A 254 -14.25 -3.84 6.61
N LEU A 255 -13.06 -3.71 6.02
CA LEU A 255 -11.77 -3.63 6.72
C LEU A 255 -10.87 -2.54 6.11
N PRO A 256 -10.04 -1.85 6.91
CA PRO A 256 -9.03 -0.94 6.38
C PRO A 256 -8.05 -1.68 5.48
N GLY A 257 -7.88 -1.23 4.24
CA GLY A 257 -6.99 -1.89 3.30
C GLY A 257 -6.29 -0.94 2.35
N LYS A 258 -5.21 -1.40 1.71
CA LYS A 258 -4.48 -0.67 0.67
C LYS A 258 -4.07 -1.62 -0.45
N SER A 259 -4.44 -1.24 -1.67
CA SER A 259 -4.08 -1.96 -2.90
C SER A 259 -2.85 -1.35 -3.58
N GLY A 260 -2.19 -2.17 -4.41
CA GLY A 260 -1.12 -1.76 -5.30
C GLY A 260 -1.28 -2.40 -6.68
N VAL A 261 -0.91 -1.66 -7.72
CA VAL A 261 -1.03 -2.12 -9.13
C VAL A 261 -0.11 -3.31 -9.47
N GLY A 262 0.77 -3.72 -8.56
CA GLY A 262 1.48 -5.00 -8.64
C GLY A 262 0.59 -6.22 -8.30
N GLY A 263 -0.69 -6.01 -7.97
CA GLY A 263 -1.66 -7.06 -7.66
C GLY A 263 -1.75 -7.41 -6.17
N GLY A 264 -1.02 -6.70 -5.30
CA GLY A 264 -1.08 -6.89 -3.85
C GLY A 264 -2.17 -6.04 -3.18
N ILE A 265 -2.75 -6.58 -2.10
CA ILE A 265 -3.62 -5.85 -1.16
C ILE A 265 -3.20 -6.22 0.25
N VAL A 266 -3.03 -5.21 1.11
CA VAL A 266 -2.86 -5.39 2.56
C VAL A 266 -4.10 -4.92 3.30
N VAL A 267 -4.45 -5.61 4.38
CA VAL A 267 -5.63 -5.34 5.20
C VAL A 267 -5.29 -5.44 6.67
N VAL A 268 -5.93 -4.62 7.47
CA VAL A 268 -5.84 -4.62 8.94
C VAL A 268 -7.14 -5.14 9.54
N VAL A 269 -7.06 -6.18 10.36
CA VAL A 269 -8.14 -6.55 11.27
C VAL A 269 -7.78 -5.99 12.65
N PRO A 270 -8.41 -4.89 13.10
CA PRO A 270 -8.06 -4.25 14.35
C PRO A 270 -8.10 -5.23 15.53
N LYS A 271 -7.10 -5.15 16.41
CA LYS A 271 -6.92 -5.98 17.61
C LYS A 271 -6.77 -7.48 17.33
N LYS A 272 -6.41 -7.88 16.09
CA LYS A 272 -6.38 -9.32 15.77
C LYS A 272 -5.26 -9.76 14.86
N MET A 273 -5.14 -9.19 13.64
CA MET A 273 -4.18 -9.68 12.64
C MET A 273 -3.90 -8.68 11.53
N GLY A 274 -2.79 -8.91 10.83
CA GLY A 274 -2.53 -8.37 9.50
C GLY A 274 -2.85 -9.41 8.41
N ILE A 275 -3.35 -8.97 7.28
CA ILE A 275 -3.68 -9.80 6.12
C ILE A 275 -2.97 -9.23 4.89
N SER A 276 -2.50 -10.09 4.02
CA SER A 276 -2.04 -9.74 2.69
C SER A 276 -2.50 -10.78 1.66
N VAL A 277 -2.89 -10.31 0.49
CA VAL A 277 -3.20 -11.16 -0.66
C VAL A 277 -2.50 -10.60 -1.89
N TRP A 278 -2.09 -11.47 -2.79
CA TRP A 278 -1.49 -11.12 -4.07
C TRP A 278 -2.04 -11.99 -5.19
N SER A 279 -2.52 -11.33 -6.24
CA SER A 279 -2.79 -11.91 -7.53
C SER A 279 -2.67 -10.79 -8.58
N PRO A 280 -1.86 -10.97 -9.65
CA PRO A 280 -1.45 -9.87 -10.52
C PRO A 280 -2.55 -9.34 -11.44
N GLY A 281 -3.63 -10.07 -11.64
CA GLY A 281 -4.75 -9.63 -12.48
C GLY A 281 -5.58 -8.54 -11.81
N LEU A 282 -5.66 -7.38 -12.47
CA LEU A 282 -6.37 -6.18 -11.98
C LEU A 282 -7.75 -6.03 -12.61
N ASN A 283 -8.66 -5.42 -11.87
CA ASN A 283 -9.94 -4.91 -12.38
C ASN A 283 -9.76 -3.54 -13.08
N SER A 284 -10.85 -2.94 -13.55
CA SER A 284 -10.83 -1.65 -14.25
C SER A 284 -10.38 -0.47 -13.38
N GLN A 285 -10.46 -0.57 -12.06
CA GLN A 285 -9.99 0.44 -11.11
C GLN A 285 -8.54 0.23 -10.66
N GLY A 286 -7.82 -0.80 -11.17
CA GLY A 286 -6.42 -1.07 -10.83
C GLY A 286 -6.21 -1.84 -9.53
N ASN A 287 -7.25 -2.49 -9.00
CA ASN A 287 -7.17 -3.35 -7.82
C ASN A 287 -7.12 -4.82 -8.23
N SER A 288 -6.41 -5.67 -7.47
CA SER A 288 -6.39 -7.11 -7.71
C SER A 288 -7.80 -7.69 -7.71
N LEU A 289 -8.22 -8.30 -8.82
CA LEU A 289 -9.56 -8.86 -8.97
C LEU A 289 -9.77 -10.06 -8.04
N LEU A 290 -8.89 -11.05 -8.12
CA LEU A 290 -8.96 -12.23 -7.26
C LEU A 290 -8.64 -11.89 -5.81
N GLY A 291 -7.70 -10.96 -5.57
CA GLY A 291 -7.36 -10.50 -4.23
C GLY A 291 -8.53 -9.83 -3.50
N THR A 292 -9.29 -8.97 -4.20
CA THR A 292 -10.51 -8.35 -3.64
C THR A 292 -11.55 -9.42 -3.31
N LYS A 293 -11.78 -10.37 -4.23
CA LYS A 293 -12.74 -11.47 -4.01
C LYS A 293 -12.31 -12.39 -2.87
N ALA A 294 -11.02 -12.68 -2.74
CA ALA A 294 -10.50 -13.48 -1.64
C ALA A 294 -10.75 -12.82 -0.27
N LEU A 295 -10.55 -11.51 -0.17
CA LEU A 295 -10.80 -10.76 1.06
C LEU A 295 -12.30 -10.69 1.41
N GLU A 296 -13.17 -10.53 0.42
CA GLU A 296 -14.62 -10.62 0.60
C GLU A 296 -15.04 -11.99 1.17
N LEU A 297 -14.56 -13.08 0.56
CA LEU A 297 -14.84 -14.44 1.02
C LEU A 297 -14.28 -14.70 2.43
N PHE A 298 -13.05 -14.24 2.68
CA PHE A 298 -12.44 -14.35 4.00
C PHE A 298 -13.26 -13.61 5.07
N ALA A 299 -13.66 -12.36 4.81
CA ALA A 299 -14.50 -11.58 5.72
C ALA A 299 -15.84 -12.29 5.99
N LYS A 300 -16.48 -12.81 4.95
CA LYS A 300 -17.75 -13.56 5.03
C LYS A 300 -17.60 -14.85 5.86
N LYS A 301 -16.56 -15.67 5.58
CA LYS A 301 -16.33 -16.96 6.28
C LYS A 301 -15.92 -16.76 7.75
N THR A 302 -15.27 -15.65 8.08
CA THR A 302 -14.77 -15.38 9.43
C THR A 302 -15.67 -14.47 10.26
N GLY A 303 -16.56 -13.71 9.62
CA GLY A 303 -17.34 -12.66 10.26
C GLY A 303 -16.51 -11.46 10.73
N LEU A 304 -15.27 -11.31 10.21
CA LEU A 304 -14.37 -10.24 10.60
C LEU A 304 -14.65 -8.98 9.76
N SER A 305 -15.10 -7.94 10.43
CA SER A 305 -15.36 -6.61 9.87
C SER A 305 -15.20 -5.59 11.00
N ILE A 306 -15.07 -4.30 10.66
CA ILE A 306 -15.16 -3.20 11.64
C ILE A 306 -16.59 -2.70 11.84
N PHE A 307 -17.54 -3.25 11.09
CA PHE A 307 -18.97 -2.91 11.15
C PHE A 307 -19.77 -3.98 11.88
#